data_83af580229edfabc3fd57ad481940c5f
#
_entry.id   83af580229edfabc3fd57ad481940c5f
#
_cell.length_a   1.000
_cell.length_b   1.000
_cell.length_c   1.000
_cell.angle_alpha   90.00
_cell.angle_beta   90.00
_cell.angle_gamma   90.00
#
_symmetry.space_group_name_H-M   'P 1'
#
loop_
_entity.id
_entity.type
_entity.pdbx_description
1 polymer ?
#
loop_
_entity_poly.entity_id
_entity_poly.type
_entity_poly.pdbx_seq_one_letter_code
_entity_poly.pdbx_strand_id
1 'polypeptide(L)'
;MVNTIHQSSSWLMQEAGKKNVTLNIRNFVFRSKSDVHVDLGMSNAWVKQVMQNTKYTSITELRNHFKNEKRFDDVAVIFLFRYEERSFASRQVALGEGEEYATVFYGEKCNTFIHEICHLYGACDLYYTDFVKEKVRRYLGGSIMCSNVLYMDDVTAYVIGWQKELTDMAKAFLQETMHI
;
A
#
# COMPACT_ATOMS: atom_id res chain seq x y z
N MET A 1 12.05 -6.65 10.44
CA MET A 1 11.07 -5.60 10.12
C MET A 1 11.71 -4.32 9.54
N VAL A 2 12.65 -3.61 10.17
CA VAL A 2 13.30 -2.42 9.55
C VAL A 2 13.99 -2.75 8.23
N ASN A 3 14.74 -3.85 8.14
CA ASN A 3 15.36 -4.30 6.89
C ASN A 3 14.32 -4.58 5.80
N THR A 4 13.15 -5.12 6.16
CA THR A 4 12.05 -5.39 5.24
C THR A 4 11.50 -4.08 4.65
N ILE A 5 11.35 -3.04 5.47
CA ILE A 5 10.92 -1.70 5.01
C ILE A 5 11.93 -1.14 4.01
N HIS A 6 13.23 -1.21 4.30
CA HIS A 6 14.27 -0.74 3.36
C HIS A 6 14.28 -1.53 2.06
N GLN A 7 14.12 -2.86 2.12
CA GLN A 7 14.00 -3.70 0.92
C GLN A 7 12.79 -3.31 0.08
N SER A 8 11.62 -3.08 0.72
CA SER A 8 10.41 -2.65 0.03
C SER A 8 10.58 -1.30 -0.65
N SER A 9 11.17 -0.33 0.04
CA SER A 9 11.45 1.00 -0.53
C SER A 9 12.42 0.93 -1.70
N SER A 10 13.49 0.14 -1.58
CA SER A 10 14.47 -0.05 -2.65
C SER A 10 13.84 -0.69 -3.89
N TRP A 11 13.01 -1.71 -3.67
CA TRP A 11 12.30 -2.36 -4.77
C TRP A 11 11.32 -1.41 -5.47
N LEU A 12 10.51 -0.64 -4.71
CA LEU A 12 9.60 0.37 -5.29
C LEU A 12 10.34 1.41 -6.13
N MET A 13 11.48 1.92 -5.65
CA MET A 13 12.30 2.86 -6.41
C MET A 13 12.84 2.25 -7.70
N GLN A 14 13.27 0.98 -7.69
CA GLN A 14 13.74 0.26 -8.87
C GLN A 14 12.62 0.03 -9.89
N GLU A 15 11.45 -0.41 -9.45
CA GLU A 15 10.29 -0.64 -10.34
C GLU A 15 9.77 0.66 -10.96
N ALA A 16 9.70 1.74 -10.17
CA ALA A 16 9.35 3.07 -10.68
C ALA A 16 10.34 3.52 -11.77
N GLY A 17 11.64 3.30 -11.55
CA GLY A 17 12.69 3.61 -12.54
C GLY A 17 12.51 2.85 -13.87
N LYS A 18 12.03 1.62 -13.87
CA LYS A 18 11.69 0.86 -15.10
C LYS A 18 10.54 1.51 -15.90
N LYS A 19 9.71 2.30 -15.23
CA LYS A 19 8.60 3.07 -15.83
C LYS A 19 8.98 4.54 -16.09
N ASN A 20 10.25 4.89 -16.02
CA ASN A 20 10.77 6.27 -16.14
C ASN A 20 10.22 7.24 -15.08
N VAL A 21 9.87 6.74 -13.91
CA VAL A 21 9.44 7.54 -12.76
C VAL A 21 10.59 7.66 -11.78
N THR A 22 10.95 8.89 -11.44
CA THR A 22 11.90 9.15 -10.36
C THR A 22 11.18 9.14 -9.03
N LEU A 23 11.38 8.09 -8.25
CA LEU A 23 10.81 7.93 -6.91
C LEU A 23 11.91 7.99 -5.86
N ASN A 24 11.78 8.90 -4.90
CA ASN A 24 12.69 9.04 -3.76
C ASN A 24 11.94 8.75 -2.47
N ILE A 25 12.21 7.62 -1.84
CA ILE A 25 11.55 7.20 -0.59
C ILE A 25 12.47 7.44 0.60
N ARG A 26 11.95 8.10 1.63
CA ARG A 26 12.58 8.22 2.94
C ARG A 26 11.72 7.56 4.00
N ASN A 27 12.32 6.68 4.79
CA ASN A 27 11.63 5.96 5.84
C ASN A 27 11.87 6.64 7.20
N PHE A 28 10.78 6.91 7.93
CA PHE A 28 10.81 7.40 9.29
C PHE A 28 10.13 6.36 10.18
N VAL A 29 10.84 5.84 11.16
CA VAL A 29 10.32 4.80 12.04
C VAL A 29 10.14 5.38 13.45
N PHE A 30 8.89 5.45 13.88
CA PHE A 30 8.54 5.83 15.25
C PHE A 30 8.26 4.56 16.05
N ARG A 31 8.78 4.50 17.27
CA ARG A 31 8.52 3.40 18.19
C ARG A 31 7.54 3.85 19.25
N SER A 32 6.41 3.17 19.36
CA SER A 32 5.45 3.35 20.42
C SER A 32 5.37 2.09 21.30
N LYS A 33 5.19 2.28 22.60
CA LYS A 33 4.83 1.22 23.52
C LYS A 33 3.33 1.34 23.76
N SER A 34 2.53 0.71 22.94
CA SER A 34 1.08 0.64 23.16
C SER A 34 0.64 -0.83 23.13
N ASP A 35 -0.16 -1.23 24.09
CA ASP A 35 -0.82 -2.54 24.14
C ASP A 35 -2.15 -2.49 23.35
N VAL A 36 -2.08 -1.93 22.16
CA VAL A 36 -3.24 -1.83 21.26
C VAL A 36 -3.40 -3.14 20.50
N HIS A 37 -4.57 -3.71 20.58
CA HIS A 37 -4.99 -4.82 19.73
C HIS A 37 -5.81 -4.28 18.58
N VAL A 38 -5.45 -4.65 17.33
CA VAL A 38 -6.18 -4.24 16.13
C VAL A 38 -7.39 -5.13 15.97
N ASP A 39 -8.56 -4.54 16.04
CA ASP A 39 -9.78 -5.23 15.67
C ASP A 39 -10.02 -5.01 14.16
N LEU A 40 -9.88 -6.09 13.39
CA LEU A 40 -9.99 -6.07 11.92
C LEU A 40 -11.39 -5.73 11.39
N GLY A 41 -12.37 -5.52 12.26
CA GLY A 41 -13.75 -5.44 11.80
C GLY A 41 -14.46 -4.11 12.01
N MET A 42 -14.08 -3.27 12.93
CA MET A 42 -15.10 -2.39 13.46
C MET A 42 -14.77 -0.93 13.73
N SER A 43 -13.55 -0.52 13.97
CA SER A 43 -13.29 0.91 14.15
C SER A 43 -11.82 1.28 14.06
N ASN A 44 -11.56 2.51 13.60
CA ASN A 44 -10.23 3.12 13.65
C ASN A 44 -9.89 3.67 15.06
N ALA A 45 -10.62 3.27 16.11
CA ALA A 45 -10.41 3.77 17.48
C ALA A 45 -9.00 3.47 18.00
N TRP A 46 -8.44 2.32 17.64
CA TRP A 46 -7.07 1.95 17.98
C TRP A 46 -6.03 2.89 17.33
N VAL A 47 -6.30 3.41 16.12
CA VAL A 47 -5.42 4.39 15.44
C VAL A 47 -5.26 5.63 16.30
N LYS A 48 -6.37 6.19 16.80
CA LYS A 48 -6.35 7.34 17.70
C LYS A 48 -5.53 7.06 18.95
N GLN A 49 -5.67 5.86 19.54
CA GLN A 49 -4.91 5.45 20.71
C GLN A 49 -3.41 5.35 20.42
N VAL A 50 -3.02 4.80 19.26
CA VAL A 50 -1.61 4.75 18.84
C VAL A 50 -1.06 6.16 18.60
N MET A 51 -1.83 7.01 17.91
CA MET A 51 -1.40 8.38 17.60
C MET A 51 -1.19 9.24 18.87
N GLN A 52 -1.96 9.02 19.93
CA GLN A 52 -1.77 9.70 21.22
C GLN A 52 -0.39 9.44 21.85
N ASN A 53 0.29 8.35 21.49
CA ASN A 53 1.66 8.04 21.93
C ASN A 53 2.73 8.68 21.01
N THR A 54 2.32 9.48 20.04
CA THR A 54 3.21 10.25 19.16
C THR A 54 3.04 11.76 19.47
N LYS A 55 3.80 12.60 18.81
CA LYS A 55 3.59 14.05 18.88
C LYS A 55 2.43 14.55 17.99
N TYR A 56 1.78 13.66 17.25
CA TYR A 56 0.70 13.99 16.33
C TYR A 56 -0.62 13.45 16.87
N THR A 57 -1.70 14.21 16.74
CA THR A 57 -3.02 13.82 17.23
C THR A 57 -3.78 12.92 16.23
N SER A 58 -3.37 12.94 14.95
CA SER A 58 -4.01 12.17 13.87
C SER A 58 -3.00 11.84 12.76
N ILE A 59 -3.34 10.87 11.90
CA ILE A 59 -2.60 10.57 10.67
C ILE A 59 -2.59 11.79 9.74
N THR A 60 -3.71 12.49 9.62
CA THR A 60 -3.81 13.72 8.82
C THR A 60 -2.83 14.79 9.27
N GLU A 61 -2.70 15.03 10.56
CA GLU A 61 -1.72 15.97 11.09
C GLU A 61 -0.29 15.53 10.79
N LEU A 62 0.03 14.25 10.99
CA LEU A 62 1.33 13.68 10.64
C LEU A 62 1.64 13.86 9.14
N ARG A 63 0.71 13.51 8.25
CA ARG A 63 0.86 13.68 6.79
C ARG A 63 1.12 15.14 6.43
N ASN A 64 0.32 16.06 6.98
CA ASN A 64 0.45 17.49 6.74
C ASN A 64 1.81 18.03 7.21
N HIS A 65 2.31 17.61 8.37
CA HIS A 65 3.64 17.97 8.83
C HIS A 65 4.72 17.55 7.81
N PHE A 66 4.70 16.32 7.33
CA PHE A 66 5.71 15.84 6.38
C PHE A 66 5.54 16.49 5.00
N LYS A 67 4.33 16.69 4.50
CA LYS A 67 4.08 17.36 3.21
C LYS A 67 4.48 18.84 3.26
N ASN A 68 4.03 19.58 4.25
CA ASN A 68 4.19 21.04 4.29
C ASN A 68 5.55 21.46 4.85
N GLU A 69 6.00 20.89 5.98
CA GLU A 69 7.22 21.30 6.63
C GLU A 69 8.47 20.59 6.11
N LYS A 70 8.35 19.33 5.69
CA LYS A 70 9.45 18.53 5.16
C LYS A 70 9.47 18.44 3.65
N ARG A 71 8.45 19.01 2.97
CA ARG A 71 8.32 19.12 1.51
C ARG A 71 8.35 17.76 0.80
N PHE A 72 7.68 16.76 1.37
CA PHE A 72 7.41 15.51 0.67
C PHE A 72 6.16 15.66 -0.20
N ASP A 73 6.18 15.08 -1.38
CA ASP A 73 5.05 15.09 -2.30
C ASP A 73 3.87 14.29 -1.72
N ASP A 74 4.17 13.14 -1.10
CA ASP A 74 3.18 12.36 -0.39
C ASP A 74 3.78 11.54 0.78
N VAL A 75 2.89 10.97 1.62
CA VAL A 75 3.25 10.24 2.84
C VAL A 75 2.35 9.02 2.99
N ALA A 76 2.94 7.84 2.92
CA ALA A 76 2.29 6.59 3.31
C ALA A 76 2.53 6.31 4.79
N VAL A 77 1.47 6.08 5.55
CA VAL A 77 1.55 5.74 6.98
C VAL A 77 1.32 4.25 7.14
N ILE A 78 2.26 3.56 7.78
CA ILE A 78 2.19 2.11 8.00
C ILE A 78 2.36 1.83 9.49
N PHE A 79 1.38 1.18 10.09
CA PHE A 79 1.46 0.66 11.44
C PHE A 79 2.08 -0.74 11.44
N LEU A 80 3.05 -0.97 12.33
CA LEU A 80 3.79 -2.22 12.44
C LEU A 80 3.51 -2.86 13.78
N PHE A 81 2.85 -4.00 13.77
CA PHE A 81 2.52 -4.77 14.97
C PHE A 81 3.45 -5.97 15.16
N ARG A 82 3.75 -6.31 16.40
CA ARG A 82 4.67 -7.41 16.75
C ARG A 82 3.97 -8.76 16.98
N TYR A 83 2.74 -8.89 16.58
CA TYR A 83 2.01 -10.17 16.61
C TYR A 83 1.59 -10.55 15.19
N GLU A 84 1.17 -11.78 15.02
CA GLU A 84 0.77 -12.34 13.72
C GLU A 84 -0.72 -12.10 13.52
N GLU A 85 -1.07 -11.45 12.42
CA GLU A 85 -2.43 -11.22 11.97
C GLU A 85 -2.40 -10.92 10.46
N ARG A 86 -3.56 -10.80 9.81
CA ARG A 86 -3.65 -10.43 8.40
C ARG A 86 -3.36 -8.94 8.19
N SER A 87 -2.37 -8.64 7.36
CA SER A 87 -2.08 -7.27 6.93
C SER A 87 -3.20 -6.71 6.06
N PHE A 88 -3.40 -5.39 6.11
CA PHE A 88 -4.44 -4.71 5.34
C PHE A 88 -4.12 -3.23 5.17
N ALA A 89 -4.74 -2.59 4.16
CA ALA A 89 -4.77 -1.14 4.03
C ALA A 89 -6.20 -0.61 4.23
N SER A 90 -6.30 0.51 4.94
CA SER A 90 -7.55 1.26 5.12
C SER A 90 -7.58 2.48 4.20
N ARG A 91 -8.63 2.59 3.39
CA ARG A 91 -8.87 3.69 2.45
C ARG A 91 -10.29 4.24 2.64
N GLN A 92 -10.62 4.69 3.82
CA GLN A 92 -11.96 5.24 4.11
C GLN A 92 -12.18 6.65 3.60
N VAL A 93 -11.66 6.99 2.43
CA VAL A 93 -11.83 8.32 1.81
C VAL A 93 -13.27 8.55 1.34
N ALA A 94 -14.02 7.49 1.06
CA ALA A 94 -15.37 7.59 0.47
C ALA A 94 -16.43 8.22 1.38
N LEU A 95 -16.18 8.36 2.68
CA LEU A 95 -17.15 8.87 3.66
C LEU A 95 -16.67 10.15 4.38
N GLY A 96 -15.54 10.74 3.98
CA GLY A 96 -15.07 12.02 4.55
C GLY A 96 -14.48 11.95 5.96
N GLU A 97 -14.46 10.79 6.61
CA GLU A 97 -14.03 10.63 8.00
C GLU A 97 -12.86 9.63 8.18
N GLY A 98 -12.29 9.11 7.10
CA GLY A 98 -11.30 8.05 7.16
C GLY A 98 -9.87 8.53 7.02
N GLU A 99 -9.02 8.04 7.89
CA GLU A 99 -7.57 8.19 7.75
C GLU A 99 -7.02 7.05 6.88
N GLU A 100 -6.16 7.37 5.91
CA GLU A 100 -5.49 6.38 5.07
C GLU A 100 -4.24 5.84 5.75
N TYR A 101 -4.18 4.53 5.91
CA TYR A 101 -3.01 3.85 6.47
C TYR A 101 -2.97 2.38 6.05
N ALA A 102 -1.81 1.78 6.17
CA ALA A 102 -1.65 0.33 6.09
C ALA A 102 -1.27 -0.24 7.45
N THR A 103 -1.60 -1.49 7.68
CA THR A 103 -1.21 -2.25 8.87
C THR A 103 -0.48 -3.50 8.43
N VAL A 104 0.73 -3.68 8.93
CA VAL A 104 1.57 -4.84 8.61
C VAL A 104 2.01 -5.52 9.90
N PHE A 105 1.88 -6.84 9.95
CA PHE A 105 2.14 -7.64 11.11
C PHE A 105 3.51 -8.31 11.10
N TYR A 106 3.91 -8.86 12.25
CA TYR A 106 5.18 -9.54 12.40
C TYR A 106 5.28 -10.76 11.47
N GLY A 107 6.48 -10.98 10.94
CA GLY A 107 6.73 -12.10 10.03
C GLY A 107 6.48 -11.80 8.54
N GLU A 108 5.81 -10.70 8.23
CA GLU A 108 5.51 -10.32 6.85
C GLU A 108 6.77 -9.97 6.04
N LYS A 109 6.72 -10.32 4.76
CA LYS A 109 7.82 -10.11 3.81
C LYS A 109 7.67 -8.76 3.10
N CYS A 110 8.69 -8.36 2.35
CA CYS A 110 8.68 -7.09 1.62
C CYS A 110 7.54 -6.99 0.59
N ASN A 111 7.11 -8.09 -0.02
CA ASN A 111 5.97 -8.10 -0.94
C ASN A 111 4.65 -7.68 -0.25
N THR A 112 4.40 -8.10 0.98
CA THR A 112 3.21 -7.65 1.74
C THR A 112 3.26 -6.14 2.00
N PHE A 113 4.42 -5.60 2.41
CA PHE A 113 4.58 -4.14 2.56
C PHE A 113 4.27 -3.39 1.27
N ILE A 114 4.79 -3.88 0.14
CA ILE A 114 4.59 -3.25 -1.17
C ILE A 114 3.12 -3.33 -1.57
N HIS A 115 2.49 -4.48 -1.39
CA HIS A 115 1.07 -4.71 -1.65
C HIS A 115 0.19 -3.70 -0.90
N GLU A 116 0.38 -3.57 0.40
CA GLU A 116 -0.39 -2.65 1.23
C GLU A 116 -0.10 -1.17 0.88
N ILE A 117 1.14 -0.84 0.51
CA ILE A 117 1.47 0.49 -0.01
C ILE A 117 0.73 0.76 -1.33
N CYS A 118 0.69 -0.19 -2.26
CA CYS A 118 -0.04 -0.01 -3.52
C CYS A 118 -1.53 0.27 -3.30
N HIS A 119 -2.14 -0.34 -2.28
CA HIS A 119 -3.51 -0.01 -1.89
C HIS A 119 -3.67 1.46 -1.49
N LEU A 120 -2.73 2.05 -0.76
CA LEU A 120 -2.80 3.47 -0.37
C LEU A 120 -2.77 4.41 -1.58
N TYR A 121 -2.23 3.94 -2.71
CA TYR A 121 -2.18 4.68 -3.98
C TYR A 121 -3.23 4.23 -5.00
N GLY A 122 -4.23 3.48 -4.59
CA GLY A 122 -5.40 3.20 -5.41
C GLY A 122 -5.50 1.81 -6.00
N ALA A 123 -4.46 0.99 -5.92
CA ALA A 123 -4.52 -0.36 -6.44
C ALA A 123 -5.57 -1.21 -5.70
N CYS A 124 -6.26 -2.06 -6.45
CA CYS A 124 -7.22 -3.02 -5.90
C CYS A 124 -6.62 -4.43 -5.92
N ASP A 125 -7.11 -5.29 -5.04
CA ASP A 125 -6.81 -6.71 -5.09
C ASP A 125 -7.22 -7.33 -6.42
N LEU A 126 -6.37 -8.17 -6.97
CA LEU A 126 -6.60 -8.91 -8.20
C LEU A 126 -6.72 -10.43 -7.97
N TYR A 127 -7.11 -10.84 -6.77
CA TYR A 127 -7.23 -12.26 -6.39
C TYR A 127 -8.63 -12.66 -5.87
N TYR A 128 -9.63 -11.80 -6.05
CA TYR A 128 -10.98 -12.00 -5.51
C TYR A 128 -11.75 -13.18 -6.14
N THR A 129 -11.37 -13.66 -7.34
CA THR A 129 -11.87 -14.90 -7.92
C THR A 129 -10.77 -15.66 -8.65
N ASP A 130 -10.95 -16.98 -8.82
CA ASP A 130 -9.98 -17.79 -9.60
C ASP A 130 -9.99 -17.41 -11.07
N PHE A 131 -11.13 -16.95 -11.61
CA PHE A 131 -11.24 -16.39 -12.95
C PHE A 131 -10.29 -15.18 -13.11
N VAL A 132 -10.33 -14.22 -12.19
CA VAL A 132 -9.44 -13.04 -12.26
C VAL A 132 -7.98 -13.43 -12.10
N LYS A 133 -7.65 -14.36 -11.20
CA LYS A 133 -6.27 -14.86 -11.05
C LYS A 133 -5.73 -15.48 -12.33
N GLU A 134 -6.58 -16.24 -13.07
CA GLU A 134 -6.21 -16.79 -14.37
C GLU A 134 -5.92 -15.68 -15.39
N LYS A 135 -6.80 -14.67 -15.47
CA LYS A 135 -6.61 -13.52 -16.37
C LYS A 135 -5.36 -12.71 -16.02
N VAL A 136 -5.04 -12.51 -14.73
CA VAL A 136 -3.77 -11.89 -14.30
C VAL A 136 -2.58 -12.65 -14.89
N ARG A 137 -2.55 -13.98 -14.76
CA ARG A 137 -1.46 -14.80 -15.32
C ARG A 137 -1.37 -14.67 -16.84
N ARG A 138 -2.52 -14.68 -17.52
CA ARG A 138 -2.60 -14.66 -18.99
C ARG A 138 -2.21 -13.31 -19.59
N TYR A 139 -2.71 -12.22 -19.03
CA TYR A 139 -2.59 -10.88 -19.62
C TYR A 139 -1.48 -10.04 -18.99
N LEU A 140 -1.23 -10.21 -17.68
CA LEU A 140 -0.31 -9.37 -16.92
C LEU A 140 1.00 -10.10 -16.57
N GLY A 141 1.07 -11.43 -16.77
CA GLY A 141 2.26 -12.23 -16.42
C GLY A 141 2.47 -12.43 -14.91
N GLY A 142 1.62 -11.88 -14.08
CA GLY A 142 1.67 -11.84 -12.63
C GLY A 142 1.24 -10.48 -12.10
N SER A 143 1.17 -10.32 -10.78
CA SER A 143 0.90 -9.04 -10.12
C SER A 143 1.21 -9.12 -8.63
N ILE A 144 1.81 -8.06 -8.09
CA ILE A 144 1.94 -7.87 -6.64
C ILE A 144 0.55 -7.83 -5.96
N MET A 145 -0.48 -7.35 -6.67
CA MET A 145 -1.86 -7.28 -6.18
C MET A 145 -2.65 -8.58 -6.32
N CYS A 146 -2.04 -9.63 -6.91
CA CYS A 146 -2.70 -10.93 -7.10
C CYS A 146 -2.08 -12.06 -6.28
N SER A 147 -0.77 -12.04 -6.11
CA SER A 147 -0.03 -13.15 -5.49
C SER A 147 1.24 -12.62 -4.81
N ASN A 148 1.88 -13.48 -4.02
CA ASN A 148 3.11 -13.13 -3.30
C ASN A 148 4.35 -13.00 -4.23
N VAL A 149 4.20 -12.45 -5.42
CA VAL A 149 5.28 -12.21 -6.37
C VAL A 149 5.68 -10.74 -6.38
N LEU A 150 6.98 -10.48 -6.43
CA LEU A 150 7.52 -9.14 -6.60
C LEU A 150 7.50 -8.77 -8.09
N TYR A 151 6.33 -8.43 -8.59
CA TYR A 151 6.13 -8.00 -9.97
C TYR A 151 5.07 -6.88 -10.04
N MET A 152 5.48 -5.74 -10.58
CA MET A 152 4.61 -4.58 -10.81
C MET A 152 4.00 -4.68 -12.21
N ASP A 153 2.76 -5.13 -12.27
CA ASP A 153 2.02 -5.20 -13.52
C ASP A 153 1.57 -3.83 -14.03
N ASP A 154 1.18 -3.78 -15.31
CA ASP A 154 0.84 -2.51 -15.96
C ASP A 154 -0.47 -1.89 -15.45
N VAL A 155 -1.42 -2.69 -14.97
CA VAL A 155 -2.66 -2.16 -14.38
C VAL A 155 -2.36 -1.49 -13.05
N THR A 156 -1.61 -2.18 -12.19
CA THR A 156 -1.17 -1.63 -10.89
C THR A 156 -0.34 -0.37 -11.10
N ALA A 157 0.66 -0.41 -12.01
CA ALA A 157 1.51 0.74 -12.31
C ALA A 157 0.72 1.95 -12.86
N TYR A 158 -0.31 1.71 -13.68
CA TYR A 158 -1.20 2.75 -14.17
C TYR A 158 -2.03 3.37 -13.04
N VAL A 159 -2.63 2.54 -12.20
CA VAL A 159 -3.51 3.01 -11.10
C VAL A 159 -2.74 3.84 -10.08
N ILE A 160 -1.51 3.43 -9.73
CA ILE A 160 -0.66 4.19 -8.79
C ILE A 160 0.08 5.37 -9.44
N GLY A 161 -0.21 5.67 -10.72
CA GLY A 161 0.29 6.85 -11.42
C GLY A 161 1.72 6.73 -11.97
N TRP A 162 2.28 5.51 -12.10
CA TRP A 162 3.63 5.30 -12.64
C TRP A 162 3.67 5.20 -14.16
N GLN A 163 2.54 5.05 -14.80
CA GLN A 163 2.41 5.14 -16.27
C GLN A 163 1.14 5.89 -16.65
N LYS A 164 1.17 6.55 -17.80
CA LYS A 164 0.06 7.41 -18.26
C LYS A 164 -0.98 6.66 -19.05
N GLU A 165 -0.61 5.52 -19.63
CA GLU A 165 -1.46 4.75 -20.54
C GLU A 165 -1.35 3.27 -20.19
N LEU A 166 -2.45 2.56 -20.37
CA LEU A 166 -2.49 1.11 -20.27
C LEU A 166 -1.93 0.48 -21.55
N THR A 167 -1.16 -0.59 -21.41
CA THR A 167 -0.78 -1.44 -22.54
C THR A 167 -2.00 -2.15 -23.11
N ASP A 168 -1.92 -2.64 -24.34
CA ASP A 168 -3.05 -3.37 -24.97
C ASP A 168 -3.41 -4.65 -24.19
N MET A 169 -2.43 -5.32 -23.61
CA MET A 169 -2.67 -6.47 -22.74
C MET A 169 -3.40 -6.09 -21.44
N ALA A 170 -3.04 -4.97 -20.83
CA ALA A 170 -3.73 -4.45 -19.65
C ALA A 170 -5.17 -4.00 -19.98
N LYS A 171 -5.40 -3.38 -21.15
CA LYS A 171 -6.75 -3.06 -21.63
C LYS A 171 -7.59 -4.32 -21.83
N ALA A 172 -7.04 -5.34 -22.49
CA ALA A 172 -7.73 -6.63 -22.71
C ALA A 172 -8.07 -7.31 -21.37
N PHE A 173 -7.16 -7.27 -20.38
CA PHE A 173 -7.43 -7.76 -19.02
C PHE A 173 -8.64 -7.06 -18.40
N LEU A 174 -8.67 -5.71 -18.43
CA LEU A 174 -9.78 -4.94 -17.85
C LEU A 174 -11.11 -5.20 -18.56
N GLN A 175 -11.11 -5.29 -19.89
CA GLN A 175 -12.31 -5.63 -20.68
C GLN A 175 -12.88 -6.99 -20.29
N GLU A 176 -12.04 -7.99 -20.07
CA GLU A 176 -12.49 -9.34 -19.71
C GLU A 176 -12.89 -9.48 -18.24
N THR A 177 -12.34 -8.67 -17.33
CA THR A 177 -12.56 -8.83 -15.88
C THR A 177 -13.56 -7.84 -15.29
N MET A 178 -13.72 -6.66 -15.88
CA MET A 178 -14.58 -5.61 -15.34
C MET A 178 -15.86 -5.39 -16.17
N HIS A 179 -16.07 -6.16 -17.26
CA HIS A 179 -17.22 -6.00 -18.15
C HIS A 179 -17.42 -4.56 -18.67
N ILE A 180 -16.31 -3.84 -18.90
CA ILE A 180 -16.28 -2.46 -19.40
C ILE A 180 -16.15 -2.45 -20.91
#